data_b6d310b928a0c8d233537ddb4509481d
#
_entry.id   b6d310b928a0c8d233537ddb4509481d
#
_cell.length_a   1.000
_cell.length_b   1.000
_cell.length_c   1.000
_cell.angle_alpha   90.00
_cell.angle_beta   90.00
_cell.angle_gamma   90.00
#
_symmetry.space_group_name_H-M   'P 1'
#
loop_
_entity.id
_entity.type
_entity.pdbx_description
1 polymer ?
#
loop_
_entity_poly.entity_id
_entity_poly.type
_entity_poly.pdbx_seq_one_letter_code
_entity_poly.pdbx_strand_id
1 'polypeptide(L)'
;MERLNEKANRWAALKAAFPATVPVLTGYACLGLAYGLLMAANGYGPLWSTLMSAIGFGGSMQYVAISLLVTAFDPLQAFLLAIMVNARHIFYGISMLDKYKGLGKVRPFLIYVLSDETFSLVSTLEPPEGVARKDFYFWISLLDYSYWVIATALGGLLGRFLTFDTTGLDFALTALFVVLFLEQWKKKENRPAGVIGLACAAVSLAVFGAEKLVIPAMVLILAVLLGGRKRLCT
;
A
#
# COMPACT_ATOMS: atom_id res chain seq x y z
N MET A 1 -2.32 -5.47 -40.39
CA MET A 1 -3.64 -5.17 -39.81
C MET A 1 -3.73 -5.56 -38.34
N GLU A 2 -3.31 -6.75 -37.93
CA GLU A 2 -3.39 -7.26 -36.54
C GLU A 2 -2.63 -6.39 -35.52
N ARG A 3 -1.40 -5.95 -35.83
CA ARG A 3 -0.61 -5.05 -34.96
C ARG A 3 -1.20 -3.65 -34.79
N LEU A 4 -1.94 -3.15 -35.77
CA LEU A 4 -2.61 -1.85 -35.69
C LEU A 4 -3.84 -1.95 -34.77
N ASN A 5 -4.56 -3.07 -34.86
CA ASN A 5 -5.71 -3.34 -34.01
C ASN A 5 -5.29 -3.57 -32.54
N GLU A 6 -4.17 -4.22 -32.31
CA GLU A 6 -3.61 -4.41 -30.97
C GLU A 6 -3.15 -3.08 -30.32
N LYS A 7 -2.52 -2.19 -31.08
CA LYS A 7 -2.16 -0.84 -30.60
C LYS A 7 -3.39 0.01 -30.29
N ALA A 8 -4.40 -0.03 -31.17
CA ALA A 8 -5.66 0.71 -30.93
C ALA A 8 -6.36 0.23 -29.65
N ASN A 9 -6.35 -1.08 -29.38
CA ASN A 9 -6.93 -1.66 -28.17
C ASN A 9 -6.16 -1.25 -26.91
N ARG A 10 -4.83 -1.21 -26.94
CA ARG A 10 -4.01 -0.72 -25.81
C ARG A 10 -4.25 0.75 -25.49
N TRP A 11 -4.41 1.61 -26.50
CA TRP A 11 -4.75 3.02 -26.31
C TRP A 11 -6.16 3.19 -25.72
N ALA A 12 -7.13 2.41 -26.18
CA ALA A 12 -8.46 2.39 -25.59
C ALA A 12 -8.43 1.96 -24.12
N ALA A 13 -7.63 0.94 -23.80
CA ALA A 13 -7.44 0.48 -22.42
C ALA A 13 -6.81 1.55 -21.52
N LEU A 14 -5.76 2.26 -22.00
CA LEU A 14 -5.15 3.38 -21.26
C LEU A 14 -6.16 4.51 -21.01
N LYS A 15 -6.90 4.92 -22.05
CA LYS A 15 -7.93 5.96 -21.92
C LYS A 15 -9.03 5.60 -20.94
N ALA A 16 -9.37 4.32 -20.85
CA ALA A 16 -10.37 3.84 -19.88
C ALA A 16 -9.80 3.72 -18.45
N ALA A 17 -8.54 3.31 -18.31
CA ALA A 17 -7.88 3.15 -17.01
C ALA A 17 -7.53 4.49 -16.35
N PHE A 18 -7.04 5.47 -17.12
CA PHE A 18 -6.54 6.73 -16.59
C PHE A 18 -7.54 7.49 -15.69
N PRO A 19 -8.80 7.73 -16.10
CA PRO A 19 -9.75 8.43 -15.23
C PRO A 19 -10.03 7.69 -13.92
N ALA A 20 -10.01 6.36 -13.94
CA ALA A 20 -10.24 5.54 -12.77
C ALA A 20 -9.07 5.64 -11.76
N THR A 21 -7.85 5.88 -12.23
CA THR A 21 -6.64 5.99 -11.38
C THR A 21 -6.37 7.41 -10.87
N VAL A 22 -7.09 8.45 -11.34
CA VAL A 22 -6.88 9.84 -10.91
C VAL A 22 -7.00 10.03 -9.38
N PRO A 23 -7.97 9.43 -8.67
CA PRO A 23 -8.02 9.51 -7.21
C PRO A 23 -6.77 8.92 -6.55
N VAL A 24 -6.24 7.82 -7.08
CA VAL A 24 -5.01 7.18 -6.60
C VAL A 24 -3.80 8.08 -6.86
N LEU A 25 -3.71 8.69 -8.05
CA LEU A 25 -2.67 9.67 -8.38
C LEU A 25 -2.60 10.79 -7.32
N THR A 26 -3.74 11.35 -6.92
CA THR A 26 -3.78 12.42 -5.93
C THR A 26 -3.26 11.96 -4.56
N GLY A 27 -3.69 10.80 -4.10
CA GLY A 27 -3.23 10.21 -2.84
C GLY A 27 -1.73 9.87 -2.88
N TYR A 28 -1.30 9.22 -3.95
CA TYR A 28 0.10 8.81 -4.12
C TYR A 28 1.06 9.98 -4.33
N ALA A 29 0.61 11.04 -5.00
CA ALA A 29 1.40 12.26 -5.10
C ALA A 29 1.70 12.85 -3.71
N CYS A 30 0.69 12.97 -2.86
CA CYS A 30 0.87 13.48 -1.51
C CYS A 30 1.73 12.57 -0.64
N LEU A 31 1.34 11.30 -0.53
CA LEU A 31 2.03 10.32 0.33
C LEU A 31 3.43 9.99 -0.19
N GLY A 32 3.61 9.81 -1.49
CA GLY A 32 4.91 9.50 -2.07
C GLY A 32 5.91 10.65 -1.91
N LEU A 33 5.46 11.91 -2.10
CA LEU A 33 6.28 13.09 -1.81
C LEU A 33 6.69 13.12 -0.33
N ALA A 34 5.74 12.93 0.59
CA ALA A 34 6.03 12.89 2.02
C ALA A 34 7.02 11.79 2.38
N TYR A 35 6.88 10.58 1.82
CA TYR A 35 7.83 9.49 2.01
C TYR A 35 9.23 9.86 1.53
N GLY A 36 9.36 10.42 0.32
CA GLY A 36 10.65 10.84 -0.22
C GLY A 36 11.34 11.91 0.62
N LEU A 37 10.56 12.91 1.11
CA LEU A 37 11.04 13.94 2.02
C LEU A 37 11.53 13.34 3.36
N LEU A 38 10.77 12.41 3.94
CA LEU A 38 11.15 11.69 5.16
C LEU A 38 12.45 10.89 4.98
N MET A 39 12.62 10.20 3.86
CA MET A 39 13.87 9.49 3.53
C MET A 39 15.06 10.46 3.48
N ALA A 40 14.89 11.60 2.80
CA ALA A 40 15.93 12.62 2.71
C ALA A 40 16.28 13.22 4.08
N ALA A 41 15.27 13.49 4.91
CA ALA A 41 15.44 13.99 6.27
C ALA A 41 16.23 13.03 7.18
N ASN A 42 16.11 11.73 6.93
CA ASN A 42 16.87 10.69 7.63
C ASN A 42 18.21 10.33 6.95
N GLY A 43 18.70 11.16 6.03
CA GLY A 43 20.00 11.00 5.39
C GLY A 43 20.00 10.06 4.17
N TYR A 44 18.85 9.54 3.76
CA TYR A 44 18.73 8.68 2.58
C TYR A 44 18.39 9.52 1.34
N GLY A 45 19.32 9.58 0.39
CA GLY A 45 19.14 10.36 -0.83
C GLY A 45 18.03 9.82 -1.76
N PRO A 46 17.72 10.58 -2.84
CA PRO A 46 16.61 10.25 -3.76
C PRO A 46 16.76 8.89 -4.45
N LEU A 47 17.98 8.41 -4.61
CA LEU A 47 18.24 7.08 -5.16
C LEU A 47 17.64 5.98 -4.27
N TRP A 48 17.83 6.09 -2.95
CA TRP A 48 17.33 5.10 -2.00
C TRP A 48 15.80 5.12 -1.92
N SER A 49 15.18 6.30 -1.84
CA SER A 49 13.71 6.40 -1.84
C SER A 49 13.09 5.83 -3.11
N THR A 50 13.73 6.09 -4.28
CA THR A 50 13.29 5.56 -5.57
C THR A 50 13.47 4.05 -5.67
N LEU A 51 14.62 3.51 -5.27
CA LEU A 51 14.88 2.06 -5.30
C LEU A 51 13.94 1.30 -4.37
N MET A 52 13.71 1.78 -3.17
CA MET A 52 12.76 1.15 -2.24
C MET A 52 11.35 1.15 -2.81
N SER A 53 10.94 2.21 -3.51
CA SER A 53 9.63 2.29 -4.14
C SER A 53 9.53 1.40 -5.38
N ALA A 54 10.55 1.37 -6.22
CA ALA A 54 10.54 0.58 -7.45
C ALA A 54 10.68 -0.94 -7.19
N ILE A 55 11.47 -1.33 -6.18
CA ILE A 55 11.73 -2.75 -5.88
C ILE A 55 10.80 -3.27 -4.79
N GLY A 56 10.56 -2.50 -3.73
CA GLY A 56 9.74 -2.93 -2.61
C GLY A 56 8.25 -2.72 -2.82
N PHE A 57 7.89 -1.61 -3.48
CA PHE A 57 6.50 -1.18 -3.74
C PHE A 57 5.54 -1.44 -2.56
N GLY A 58 6.03 -1.17 -1.35
CA GLY A 58 5.40 -1.59 -0.10
C GLY A 58 4.54 -0.52 0.59
N GLY A 59 4.38 0.69 0.00
CA GLY A 59 3.56 1.76 0.60
C GLY A 59 3.79 1.94 2.10
N SER A 60 2.84 1.46 2.91
CA SER A 60 2.91 1.52 4.39
C SER A 60 4.19 0.89 4.97
N MET A 61 4.65 -0.24 4.38
CA MET A 61 5.88 -0.89 4.85
C MET A 61 7.13 -0.04 4.60
N GLN A 62 7.14 0.78 3.54
CA GLN A 62 8.25 1.69 3.28
C GLN A 62 8.37 2.76 4.37
N TYR A 63 7.25 3.30 4.85
CA TYR A 63 7.24 4.22 5.99
C TYR A 63 7.75 3.55 7.27
N VAL A 64 7.28 2.34 7.57
CA VAL A 64 7.77 1.55 8.72
C VAL A 64 9.26 1.25 8.59
N ALA A 65 9.73 0.98 7.36
CA ALA A 65 11.13 0.69 7.11
C ALA A 65 12.07 1.87 7.44
N ILE A 66 11.60 3.13 7.39
CA ILE A 66 12.41 4.28 7.79
C ILE A 66 12.87 4.12 9.24
N SER A 67 11.96 3.75 10.15
CA SER A 67 12.31 3.54 11.56
C SER A 67 13.32 2.40 11.75
N LEU A 68 13.23 1.35 10.94
CA LEU A 68 14.20 0.23 10.96
C LEU A 68 15.58 0.63 10.40
N LEU A 69 15.61 1.58 9.47
CA LEU A 69 16.86 2.06 8.87
C LEU A 69 17.65 3.00 9.78
N VAL A 70 16.98 3.72 10.69
CA VAL A 70 17.61 4.68 11.60
C VAL A 70 17.91 4.12 12.98
N THR A 71 17.44 2.92 13.29
CA THR A 71 17.70 2.20 14.54
C THR A 71 18.72 1.07 14.33
N ALA A 72 19.17 0.44 15.41
CA ALA A 72 19.99 -0.78 15.32
C ALA A 72 19.16 -1.87 14.58
N PHE A 73 19.69 -2.37 13.46
CA PHE A 73 18.98 -3.30 12.59
C PHE A 73 18.81 -4.67 13.27
N ASP A 74 17.59 -5.05 13.53
CA ASP A 74 17.19 -6.40 13.96
C ASP A 74 16.46 -7.11 12.81
N PRO A 75 17.08 -8.12 12.15
CA PRO A 75 16.49 -8.82 11.03
C PRO A 75 15.18 -9.55 11.39
N LEU A 76 15.08 -10.09 12.61
CA LEU A 76 13.89 -10.82 13.05
C LEU A 76 12.72 -9.86 13.25
N GLN A 77 12.96 -8.74 13.92
CA GLN A 77 11.96 -7.69 14.09
C GLN A 77 11.50 -7.14 12.74
N ALA A 78 12.43 -6.83 11.84
CA ALA A 78 12.12 -6.34 10.50
C ALA A 78 11.26 -7.34 9.70
N PHE A 79 11.60 -8.63 9.76
CA PHE A 79 10.86 -9.70 9.09
C PHE A 79 9.44 -9.84 9.66
N LEU A 80 9.30 -9.86 10.97
CA LEU A 80 7.98 -9.96 11.62
C LEU A 80 7.11 -8.75 11.27
N LEU A 81 7.64 -7.53 11.37
CA LEU A 81 6.93 -6.31 10.98
C LEU A 81 6.51 -6.34 9.51
N ALA A 82 7.40 -6.78 8.61
CA ALA A 82 7.09 -6.88 7.19
C ALA A 82 5.93 -7.85 6.92
N ILE A 83 5.94 -9.04 7.53
CA ILE A 83 4.82 -10.00 7.41
C ILE A 83 3.53 -9.35 7.94
N MET A 84 3.62 -8.71 9.09
CA MET A 84 2.46 -8.16 9.79
C MET A 84 1.80 -7.04 8.98
N VAL A 85 2.57 -6.07 8.53
CA VAL A 85 2.06 -4.94 7.73
C VAL A 85 1.50 -5.41 6.39
N ASN A 86 2.15 -6.41 5.78
CA ASN A 86 1.78 -6.92 4.46
C ASN A 86 0.83 -8.13 4.48
N ALA A 87 0.40 -8.63 5.66
CA ALA A 87 -0.49 -9.79 5.76
C ALA A 87 -1.78 -9.67 4.93
N ARG A 88 -2.31 -8.47 4.79
CA ARG A 88 -3.49 -8.16 3.96
C ARG A 88 -3.31 -8.52 2.48
N HIS A 89 -2.09 -8.46 1.94
CA HIS A 89 -1.80 -8.81 0.54
C HIS A 89 -2.04 -10.29 0.24
N ILE A 90 -1.98 -11.18 1.25
CA ILE A 90 -2.35 -12.59 1.11
C ILE A 90 -3.83 -12.69 0.71
N PHE A 91 -4.70 -11.93 1.38
CA PHE A 91 -6.14 -11.92 1.09
C PHE A 91 -6.45 -11.28 -0.27
N TYR A 92 -5.72 -10.21 -0.62
CA TYR A 92 -5.83 -9.61 -1.96
C TYR A 92 -5.44 -10.60 -3.05
N GLY A 93 -4.32 -11.29 -2.86
CA GLY A 93 -3.85 -12.32 -3.78
C GLY A 93 -4.88 -13.42 -3.99
N ILE A 94 -5.46 -13.95 -2.91
CA ILE A 94 -6.51 -14.99 -2.97
C ILE A 94 -7.74 -14.46 -3.72
N SER A 95 -8.19 -13.25 -3.41
CA SER A 95 -9.36 -12.64 -4.06
C SER A 95 -9.17 -12.38 -5.56
N MET A 96 -7.92 -12.15 -5.99
CA MET A 96 -7.59 -11.87 -7.38
C MET A 96 -7.27 -13.11 -8.22
N LEU A 97 -7.23 -14.32 -7.63
CA LEU A 97 -6.87 -15.54 -8.33
C LEU A 97 -7.72 -15.78 -9.59
N ASP A 98 -9.05 -15.66 -9.46
CA ASP A 98 -9.97 -15.87 -10.58
C ASP A 98 -9.94 -14.68 -11.56
N LYS A 99 -9.83 -13.46 -11.04
CA LYS A 99 -9.81 -12.25 -11.86
C LYS A 99 -8.56 -12.15 -12.71
N TYR A 100 -7.42 -12.64 -12.22
CA TYR A 100 -6.14 -12.69 -12.95
C TYR A 100 -5.90 -13.99 -13.72
N LYS A 101 -6.85 -14.92 -13.70
CA LYS A 101 -6.77 -16.16 -14.47
C LYS A 101 -6.80 -15.88 -15.97
N GLY A 102 -5.88 -16.47 -16.70
CA GLY A 102 -5.82 -16.35 -18.18
C GLY A 102 -5.18 -15.06 -18.71
N LEU A 103 -4.65 -14.16 -17.85
CA LEU A 103 -4.00 -12.93 -18.31
C LEU A 103 -2.57 -13.12 -18.86
N GLY A 104 -2.07 -14.34 -18.90
CA GLY A 104 -0.79 -14.68 -19.52
C GLY A 104 0.42 -14.04 -18.82
N LYS A 105 1.38 -13.57 -19.62
CA LYS A 105 2.68 -13.07 -19.12
C LYS A 105 2.61 -11.79 -18.29
N VAL A 106 1.52 -11.05 -18.28
CA VAL A 106 1.37 -9.85 -17.44
C VAL A 106 0.98 -10.18 -15.99
N ARG A 107 0.46 -11.37 -15.73
CA ARG A 107 -0.02 -11.80 -14.41
C ARG A 107 1.02 -11.64 -13.29
N PRO A 108 2.30 -12.06 -13.43
CA PRO A 108 3.30 -11.85 -12.38
C PRO A 108 3.50 -10.39 -12.02
N PHE A 109 3.50 -9.50 -13.03
CA PHE A 109 3.60 -8.06 -12.80
C PHE A 109 2.39 -7.54 -12.02
N LEU A 110 1.16 -7.92 -12.41
CA LEU A 110 -0.06 -7.50 -11.71
C LEU A 110 -0.10 -7.95 -10.25
N ILE A 111 0.44 -9.13 -9.95
CA ILE A 111 0.55 -9.64 -8.58
C ILE A 111 1.59 -8.83 -7.80
N TYR A 112 2.73 -8.56 -8.42
CA TYR A 112 3.83 -7.84 -7.78
C TYR A 112 3.44 -6.40 -7.39
N VAL A 113 2.73 -5.67 -8.26
CA VAL A 113 2.33 -4.28 -8.01
C VAL A 113 0.93 -4.13 -7.40
N LEU A 114 0.39 -5.18 -6.82
CA LEU A 114 -0.93 -5.17 -6.20
C LEU A 114 -0.88 -4.45 -4.84
N SER A 115 -1.22 -3.17 -4.84
CA SER A 115 -1.40 -2.35 -3.63
C SER A 115 -2.86 -2.34 -3.16
N ASP A 116 -3.14 -1.69 -2.03
CA ASP A 116 -4.50 -1.50 -1.50
C ASP A 116 -5.41 -0.78 -2.50
N GLU A 117 -4.89 0.28 -3.11
CA GLU A 117 -5.60 1.13 -4.05
C GLU A 117 -5.83 0.39 -5.37
N THR A 118 -4.78 -0.27 -5.89
CA THR A 118 -4.88 -1.08 -7.11
C THR A 118 -5.86 -2.23 -6.90
N PHE A 119 -5.83 -2.90 -5.73
CA PHE A 119 -6.82 -3.93 -5.39
C PHE A 119 -8.24 -3.36 -5.37
N SER A 120 -8.44 -2.20 -4.77
CA SER A 120 -9.75 -1.55 -4.71
C SER A 120 -10.30 -1.28 -6.11
N LEU A 121 -9.47 -0.76 -7.03
CA LEU A 121 -9.87 -0.49 -8.41
C LEU A 121 -10.14 -1.78 -9.18
N VAL A 122 -9.17 -2.70 -9.19
CA VAL A 122 -9.25 -3.91 -10.00
C VAL A 122 -10.34 -4.86 -9.51
N SER A 123 -10.61 -4.91 -8.20
CA SER A 123 -11.69 -5.76 -7.66
C SER A 123 -13.08 -5.31 -8.08
N THR A 124 -13.28 -4.00 -8.21
CA THR A 124 -14.60 -3.39 -8.45
C THR A 124 -14.86 -3.05 -9.92
N LEU A 125 -13.82 -2.74 -10.69
CA LEU A 125 -13.95 -2.30 -12.07
C LEU A 125 -13.86 -3.47 -13.05
N GLU A 126 -14.70 -3.39 -14.08
CA GLU A 126 -14.62 -4.25 -15.25
C GLU A 126 -14.22 -3.41 -16.48
N PRO A 127 -13.47 -3.99 -17.43
CA PRO A 127 -13.10 -3.28 -18.65
C PRO A 127 -14.37 -2.91 -19.45
N PRO A 128 -14.39 -1.73 -20.07
CA PRO A 128 -15.46 -1.34 -20.99
C PRO A 128 -15.54 -2.29 -22.19
N GLU A 129 -16.69 -2.29 -22.87
CA GLU A 129 -16.90 -3.08 -24.09
C GLU A 129 -15.81 -2.79 -25.12
N GLY A 130 -15.29 -3.86 -25.72
CA GLY A 130 -14.21 -3.77 -26.72
C GLY A 130 -12.81 -3.58 -26.14
N VAL A 131 -12.64 -3.44 -24.83
CA VAL A 131 -11.33 -3.32 -24.19
C VAL A 131 -10.89 -4.65 -23.59
N ALA A 132 -9.68 -5.10 -23.94
CA ALA A 132 -9.13 -6.35 -23.43
C ALA A 132 -8.86 -6.25 -21.91
N ARG A 133 -9.36 -7.21 -21.13
CA ARG A 133 -9.14 -7.29 -19.65
C ARG A 133 -7.67 -7.19 -19.27
N LYS A 134 -6.81 -7.88 -20.02
CA LYS A 134 -5.37 -7.89 -19.82
C LYS A 134 -4.78 -6.49 -19.87
N ASP A 135 -5.12 -5.71 -20.89
CA ASP A 135 -4.56 -4.38 -21.10
C ASP A 135 -5.15 -3.36 -20.15
N PHE A 136 -6.43 -3.48 -19.81
CA PHE A 136 -7.09 -2.61 -18.83
C PHE A 136 -6.47 -2.73 -17.44
N TYR A 137 -6.35 -3.95 -16.91
CA TYR A 137 -5.74 -4.16 -15.59
C TYR A 137 -4.24 -3.87 -15.59
N PHE A 138 -3.55 -4.11 -16.70
CA PHE A 138 -2.15 -3.74 -16.85
C PHE A 138 -1.95 -2.22 -16.73
N TRP A 139 -2.77 -1.42 -17.41
CA TRP A 139 -2.66 0.02 -17.35
C TRP A 139 -3.04 0.60 -15.98
N ILE A 140 -4.08 0.10 -15.32
CA ILE A 140 -4.38 0.50 -13.95
C ILE A 140 -3.15 0.27 -13.06
N SER A 141 -2.63 -0.96 -13.06
CA SER A 141 -1.51 -1.33 -12.20
C SER A 141 -0.21 -0.57 -12.53
N LEU A 142 0.07 -0.35 -13.83
CA LEU A 142 1.25 0.39 -14.26
C LEU A 142 1.16 1.88 -13.91
N LEU A 143 0.01 2.49 -14.04
CA LEU A 143 -0.22 3.88 -13.68
C LEU A 143 -0.04 4.07 -12.16
N ASP A 144 -0.70 3.26 -11.35
CA ASP A 144 -0.59 3.33 -9.88
C ASP A 144 0.87 3.12 -9.43
N TYR A 145 1.54 2.11 -9.97
CA TYR A 145 2.96 1.87 -9.72
C TYR A 145 3.82 3.09 -10.08
N SER A 146 3.60 3.66 -11.27
CA SER A 146 4.35 4.81 -11.75
C SER A 146 4.13 6.05 -10.90
N TYR A 147 2.89 6.30 -10.48
CA TYR A 147 2.55 7.42 -9.61
C TYR A 147 3.32 7.38 -8.29
N TRP A 148 3.36 6.20 -7.66
CA TRP A 148 4.10 6.01 -6.41
C TRP A 148 5.60 6.22 -6.58
N VAL A 149 6.22 5.53 -7.57
CA VAL A 149 7.68 5.63 -7.80
C VAL A 149 8.10 7.04 -8.17
N ILE A 150 7.33 7.73 -9.04
CA ILE A 150 7.63 9.10 -9.44
C ILE A 150 7.47 10.05 -8.26
N ALA A 151 6.39 9.93 -7.48
CA ALA A 151 6.15 10.81 -6.34
C ALA A 151 7.25 10.65 -5.28
N THR A 152 7.66 9.43 -4.98
CA THR A 152 8.73 9.16 -4.00
C THR A 152 10.09 9.66 -4.49
N ALA A 153 10.38 9.51 -5.79
CA ALA A 153 11.60 10.04 -6.40
C ALA A 153 11.65 11.58 -6.33
N LEU A 154 10.53 12.24 -6.66
CA LEU A 154 10.40 13.69 -6.57
C LEU A 154 10.51 14.17 -5.11
N GLY A 155 9.89 13.48 -4.16
CA GLY A 155 10.02 13.78 -2.74
C GLY A 155 11.45 13.68 -2.24
N GLY A 156 12.15 12.60 -2.60
CA GLY A 156 13.57 12.43 -2.26
C GLY A 156 14.48 13.49 -2.91
N LEU A 157 14.17 13.89 -4.13
CA LEU A 157 14.89 14.94 -4.83
C LEU A 157 14.66 16.31 -4.18
N LEU A 158 13.41 16.66 -3.90
CA LEU A 158 13.04 17.91 -3.22
C LEU A 158 13.68 17.99 -1.83
N GLY A 159 13.68 16.90 -1.07
CA GLY A 159 14.30 16.85 0.26
C GLY A 159 15.80 17.05 0.25
N ARG A 160 16.48 16.83 -0.89
CA ARG A 160 17.91 17.14 -1.04
C ARG A 160 18.19 18.63 -1.16
N PHE A 161 17.25 19.39 -1.76
CA PHE A 161 17.41 20.83 -2.00
C PHE A 161 16.84 21.69 -0.90
N LEU A 162 15.93 21.16 -0.12
CA LEU A 162 15.21 21.89 0.90
C LEU A 162 15.79 21.47 2.27
N THR A 163 16.43 22.39 2.95
CA THR A 163 16.77 22.24 4.37
C THR A 163 15.48 22.45 5.16
N PHE A 164 14.70 21.38 5.29
CA PHE A 164 13.49 21.41 6.10
C PHE A 164 13.83 21.22 7.58
N ASP A 165 13.15 21.98 8.41
CA ASP A 165 12.94 21.57 9.78
C ASP A 165 12.08 20.30 9.77
N THR A 166 12.68 19.19 10.14
CA THR A 166 12.03 17.88 10.15
C THR A 166 11.09 17.70 11.35
N THR A 167 11.01 18.72 12.21
CA THR A 167 10.09 18.77 13.34
C THR A 167 8.65 18.61 12.85
N GLY A 168 8.07 17.46 13.11
CA GLY A 168 6.70 17.13 12.68
C GLY A 168 6.60 16.19 11.48
N LEU A 169 7.67 15.90 10.74
CA LEU A 169 7.64 14.84 9.71
C LEU A 169 7.43 13.45 10.33
N ASP A 170 7.91 13.23 11.56
CA ASP A 170 7.63 12.01 12.32
C ASP A 170 6.12 11.80 12.55
N PHE A 171 5.37 12.90 12.60
CA PHE A 171 3.91 12.86 12.70
C PHE A 171 3.24 12.42 11.38
N ALA A 172 3.90 12.58 10.24
CA ALA A 172 3.31 12.21 8.93
C ALA A 172 2.97 10.71 8.85
N LEU A 173 3.82 9.85 9.43
CA LEU A 173 3.55 8.41 9.53
C LEU A 173 2.34 8.13 10.43
N THR A 174 2.27 8.77 11.58
CA THR A 174 1.12 8.65 12.49
C THR A 174 -0.15 9.16 11.82
N ALA A 175 -0.09 10.31 11.17
CA ALA A 175 -1.21 10.88 10.41
C ALA A 175 -1.68 9.94 9.29
N LEU A 176 -0.75 9.32 8.54
CA LEU A 176 -1.08 8.33 7.52
C LEU A 176 -1.89 7.17 8.11
N PHE A 177 -1.43 6.57 9.21
CA PHE A 177 -2.15 5.45 9.83
C PHE A 177 -3.50 5.87 10.41
N VAL A 178 -3.60 7.09 10.95
CA VAL A 178 -4.89 7.65 11.42
C VAL A 178 -5.85 7.81 10.24
N VAL A 179 -5.39 8.37 9.11
CA VAL A 179 -6.23 8.52 7.91
C VAL A 179 -6.69 7.17 7.38
N LEU A 180 -5.78 6.18 7.26
CA LEU A 180 -6.12 4.83 6.82
C LEU A 180 -7.14 4.18 7.77
N PHE A 181 -6.97 4.35 9.08
CA PHE A 181 -7.93 3.87 10.07
C PHE A 181 -9.30 4.55 9.91
N LEU A 182 -9.34 5.87 9.74
CA LEU A 182 -10.59 6.62 9.54
C LEU A 182 -11.30 6.24 8.25
N GLU A 183 -10.57 5.96 7.17
CA GLU A 183 -11.16 5.47 5.92
C GLU A 183 -11.83 4.10 6.12
N GLN A 184 -11.17 3.19 6.83
CA GLN A 184 -11.78 1.90 7.18
C GLN A 184 -12.96 2.07 8.14
N TRP A 185 -12.91 3.02 9.06
CA TRP A 185 -13.98 3.31 10.01
C TRP A 185 -15.26 3.86 9.36
N LYS A 186 -15.15 4.54 8.22
CA LYS A 186 -16.31 5.00 7.43
C LYS A 186 -17.20 3.83 6.99
N LYS A 187 -16.61 2.68 6.68
CA LYS A 187 -17.33 1.46 6.34
C LYS A 187 -17.90 0.82 7.60
N LYS A 188 -19.23 0.79 7.73
CA LYS A 188 -19.92 0.26 8.93
C LYS A 188 -19.53 -1.18 9.25
N GLU A 189 -19.27 -1.97 8.22
CA GLU A 189 -18.84 -3.38 8.31
C GLU A 189 -17.48 -3.56 9.01
N ASN A 190 -16.59 -2.58 8.90
CA ASN A 190 -15.25 -2.64 9.49
C ASN A 190 -15.17 -2.10 10.93
N ARG A 191 -16.21 -1.42 11.42
CA ARG A 191 -16.22 -0.82 12.76
C ARG A 191 -16.00 -1.83 13.88
N PRO A 192 -16.64 -3.02 13.88
CA PRO A 192 -16.39 -4.02 14.92
C PRO A 192 -14.92 -4.45 14.98
N ALA A 193 -14.30 -4.68 13.82
CA ALA A 193 -12.89 -5.01 13.73
C ALA A 193 -11.99 -3.87 14.22
N GLY A 194 -12.35 -2.61 13.90
CA GLY A 194 -11.65 -1.43 14.40
C GLY A 194 -11.72 -1.28 15.91
N VAL A 195 -12.90 -1.52 16.54
CA VAL A 195 -13.06 -1.51 18.00
C VAL A 195 -12.24 -2.62 18.66
N ILE A 196 -12.28 -3.83 18.10
CA ILE A 196 -11.46 -4.96 18.58
C ILE A 196 -9.98 -4.61 18.50
N GLY A 197 -9.54 -4.03 17.39
CA GLY A 197 -8.15 -3.60 17.20
C GLY A 197 -7.70 -2.60 18.26
N LEU A 198 -8.49 -1.56 18.52
CA LEU A 198 -8.20 -0.56 19.54
C LEU A 198 -8.18 -1.17 20.95
N ALA A 199 -9.15 -2.01 21.28
CA ALA A 199 -9.20 -2.68 22.58
C ALA A 199 -7.99 -3.60 22.81
N CYS A 200 -7.64 -4.42 21.81
CA CYS A 200 -6.46 -5.29 21.87
C CYS A 200 -5.16 -4.49 21.99
N ALA A 201 -5.03 -3.37 21.27
CA ALA A 201 -3.88 -2.49 21.38
C ALA A 201 -3.78 -1.86 22.78
N ALA A 202 -4.89 -1.38 23.33
CA ALA A 202 -4.93 -0.81 24.69
C ALA A 202 -4.55 -1.85 25.77
N VAL A 203 -5.08 -3.07 25.66
CA VAL A 203 -4.72 -4.18 26.58
C VAL A 203 -3.23 -4.52 26.44
N SER A 204 -2.73 -4.64 25.21
CA SER A 204 -1.31 -4.95 24.98
C SER A 204 -0.39 -3.85 25.50
N LEU A 205 -0.79 -2.57 25.34
CA LEU A 205 -0.04 -1.43 25.87
C LEU A 205 0.05 -1.49 27.41
N ALA A 206 -1.07 -1.80 28.06
CA ALA A 206 -1.14 -1.89 29.53
C ALA A 206 -0.31 -3.05 30.10
N VAL A 207 -0.23 -4.19 29.38
CA VAL A 207 0.45 -5.40 29.85
C VAL A 207 1.93 -5.43 29.47
N PHE A 208 2.29 -5.03 28.25
CA PHE A 208 3.64 -5.20 27.69
C PHE A 208 4.43 -3.89 27.55
N GLY A 209 3.77 -2.73 27.78
CA GLY A 209 4.38 -1.41 27.59
C GLY A 209 4.56 -1.00 26.13
N ALA A 210 4.97 0.25 25.91
CA ALA A 210 5.07 0.83 24.56
C ALA A 210 6.15 0.16 23.67
N GLU A 211 7.27 -0.27 24.24
CA GLU A 211 8.39 -0.86 23.50
C GLU A 211 8.05 -2.22 22.88
N LYS A 212 7.19 -3.00 23.53
CA LYS A 212 6.80 -4.36 23.10
C LYS A 212 5.35 -4.45 22.63
N LEU A 213 4.70 -3.32 22.38
CA LEU A 213 3.26 -3.23 22.07
C LEU A 213 2.87 -4.01 20.80
N VAL A 214 3.66 -3.90 19.74
CA VAL A 214 3.23 -4.23 18.38
C VAL A 214 2.94 -5.73 18.22
N ILE A 215 3.88 -6.59 18.58
CA ILE A 215 3.74 -8.05 18.37
C ILE A 215 2.59 -8.64 19.21
N PRO A 216 2.50 -8.40 20.53
CA PRO A 216 1.39 -8.90 21.33
C PRO A 216 0.02 -8.38 20.87
N ALA A 217 -0.08 -7.10 20.51
CA ALA A 217 -1.32 -6.51 20.01
C ALA A 217 -1.82 -7.23 18.78
N MET A 218 -0.94 -7.52 17.84
CA MET A 218 -1.33 -8.18 16.60
C MET A 218 -1.68 -9.65 16.78
N VAL A 219 -0.94 -10.37 17.61
CA VAL A 219 -1.30 -11.77 17.94
C VAL A 219 -2.68 -11.81 18.61
N LEU A 220 -2.94 -10.87 19.52
CA LEU A 220 -4.24 -10.75 20.19
C LEU A 220 -5.36 -10.40 19.23
N ILE A 221 -5.14 -9.42 18.34
CA ILE A 221 -6.11 -9.02 17.29
C ILE A 221 -6.42 -10.21 16.40
N LEU A 222 -5.40 -10.91 15.91
CA LEU A 222 -5.56 -12.07 15.04
C LEU A 222 -6.35 -13.17 15.75
N ALA A 223 -6.00 -13.51 16.98
CA ALA A 223 -6.69 -14.53 17.78
C ALA A 223 -8.18 -14.20 18.00
N VAL A 224 -8.48 -12.93 18.36
CA VAL A 224 -9.86 -12.49 18.61
C VAL A 224 -10.68 -12.47 17.31
N LEU A 225 -10.11 -11.97 16.21
CA LEU A 225 -10.81 -11.91 14.91
C LEU A 225 -11.05 -13.29 14.31
N LEU A 226 -10.07 -14.20 14.40
CA LEU A 226 -10.23 -15.58 13.93
C LEU A 226 -11.23 -16.35 14.78
N GLY A 227 -11.16 -16.20 16.11
CA GLY A 227 -12.12 -16.83 17.03
C GLY A 227 -13.54 -16.27 16.90
N GLY A 228 -13.66 -14.97 16.59
CA GLY A 228 -14.95 -14.28 16.40
C GLY A 228 -15.53 -14.37 14.97
N ARG A 229 -14.84 -15.00 14.02
CA ARG A 229 -15.21 -15.02 12.59
C ARG A 229 -16.66 -15.41 12.33
N LYS A 230 -17.20 -16.39 13.07
CA LYS A 230 -18.60 -16.85 12.92
C LYS A 230 -19.65 -15.80 13.32
N ARG A 231 -19.27 -14.79 14.12
CA ARG A 231 -20.19 -13.72 14.60
C ARG A 231 -19.99 -12.39 13.90
N LEU A 232 -18.85 -12.22 13.23
CA LEU A 232 -18.46 -10.97 12.56
C LEU A 232 -18.75 -10.98 11.05
N CYS A 233 -18.99 -12.15 10.45
CA CYS A 233 -19.29 -12.33 9.03
C CYS A 233 -20.77 -12.67 8.78
N THR A 234 -21.68 -12.36 9.70
CA THR A 234 -23.13 -12.33 9.49
C THR A 234 -23.55 -10.88 9.41
#